data_f1eb882959982571eed883c3732c3d2a
#
_entry.id   f1eb882959982571eed883c3732c3d2a
#
_cell.length_a   1.000
_cell.length_b   1.000
_cell.length_c   1.000
_cell.angle_alpha   90.00
_cell.angle_beta   90.00
_cell.angle_gamma   90.00
#
_symmetry.space_group_name_H-M   'P 1'
#
loop_
_entity.id
_entity.type
_entity.pdbx_description
1 polymer ?
#
loop_
_entity_poly.entity_id
_entity_poly.type
_entity_poly.pdbx_seq_one_letter_code
_entity_poly.pdbx_strand_id
1 'polypeptide(L)'
;MSNEARRSSGFKHRTPLDVGRERLLEAIDPRNRTERLPLNMADGRAVAATITAPNPVPNYDRAAMDGFAVRAEDTVGAANRSPKTLETVDPESSIMPGTASRVHTGSELPDGADAVVMIEQVDENDETIAVRNAVAEGQNVGDAGEDVAEGQTLYEPGHRLRPSDLGLLRSVGLWEITVYKHPTVGVIPTGEELVEADPEPGEIIETNGLVVSQFVDRWGGEATYRDIVTDDEAALRAAIQRDLTKDIIVTTGGSSVGERDLIPEVVDDLGEVLVHGVAIKPGYPVALGVVEETPVIMLPGYPVSCLLNAVQFLRPILKKMGHLPVEPLPTREATLSRKLPSEPGTRTFARVETDATDDGLRATPVRVKGAGVLSSVALADGWVVVPEDREGYPKDEQVTVEYWEAKP
;
A
#
# COMPACT_ATOMS: atom_id res chain seq x y z
N MET A 1 -32.91 15.57 8.15
CA MET A 1 -33.28 16.32 9.39
C MET A 1 -33.00 17.77 9.10
N SER A 2 -33.94 18.71 9.51
CA SER A 2 -33.72 20.13 9.29
C SER A 2 -32.53 20.69 10.07
N ASN A 3 -31.90 21.77 9.55
CA ASN A 3 -30.77 22.45 10.22
C ASN A 3 -31.03 22.82 11.68
N GLU A 4 -32.28 23.18 12.02
CA GLU A 4 -32.71 23.49 13.40
C GLU A 4 -32.65 22.28 14.35
N ALA A 5 -32.96 21.07 13.88
CA ALA A 5 -32.87 19.85 14.69
C ALA A 5 -31.42 19.41 14.94
N ARG A 6 -30.49 19.74 14.02
CA ARG A 6 -29.04 19.52 14.18
C ARG A 6 -28.45 20.49 15.21
N ARG A 7 -28.85 21.76 15.22
CA ARG A 7 -28.38 22.78 16.19
C ARG A 7 -28.81 22.51 17.64
N SER A 8 -29.95 21.88 17.87
CA SER A 8 -30.48 21.65 19.23
C SER A 8 -30.00 20.36 19.90
N SER A 9 -29.37 19.45 19.17
CA SER A 9 -29.06 18.10 19.69
C SER A 9 -27.65 17.91 20.23
N GLY A 10 -26.73 18.85 20.03
CA GLY A 10 -25.36 18.85 20.57
C GLY A 10 -24.74 17.44 20.63
N PHE A 11 -24.38 16.82 19.48
CA PHE A 11 -23.76 15.48 19.37
C PHE A 11 -24.42 14.36 20.19
N LYS A 12 -25.72 14.45 20.51
CA LYS A 12 -26.45 13.42 21.26
C LYS A 12 -26.56 12.09 20.52
N HIS A 13 -26.40 12.10 19.18
CA HIS A 13 -26.42 10.92 18.33
C HIS A 13 -25.17 10.89 17.45
N ARG A 14 -24.08 10.30 17.99
CA ARG A 14 -22.85 10.07 17.23
C ARG A 14 -23.02 8.89 16.30
N THR A 15 -22.54 9.03 15.06
CA THR A 15 -22.54 7.94 14.09
C THR A 15 -21.48 6.90 14.46
N PRO A 16 -21.76 5.59 14.45
CA PRO A 16 -20.72 4.57 14.60
C PRO A 16 -19.63 4.73 13.55
N LEU A 17 -18.36 4.44 13.89
CA LEU A 17 -17.20 4.64 13.01
C LEU A 17 -17.38 3.95 11.65
N ASP A 18 -17.75 2.67 11.67
CA ASP A 18 -17.85 1.88 10.45
C ASP A 18 -18.97 2.36 9.54
N VAL A 19 -20.11 2.78 10.12
CA VAL A 19 -21.23 3.40 9.37
C VAL A 19 -20.82 4.74 8.75
N GLY A 20 -20.06 5.56 9.49
CA GLY A 20 -19.56 6.84 8.95
C GLY A 20 -18.60 6.65 7.79
N ARG A 21 -17.71 5.64 7.90
CA ARG A 21 -16.76 5.28 6.84
C ARG A 21 -17.48 4.75 5.60
N GLU A 22 -18.44 3.85 5.78
CA GLU A 22 -19.23 3.26 4.71
C GLU A 22 -19.99 4.34 3.93
N ARG A 23 -20.71 5.24 4.61
CA ARG A 23 -21.43 6.37 3.97
C ARG A 23 -20.51 7.24 3.11
N LEU A 24 -19.29 7.57 3.62
CA LEU A 24 -18.32 8.34 2.85
C LEU A 24 -17.85 7.57 1.61
N LEU A 25 -17.53 6.28 1.77
CA LEU A 25 -17.06 5.46 0.68
C LEU A 25 -18.13 5.21 -0.38
N GLU A 26 -19.40 5.04 0.00
CA GLU A 26 -20.50 4.82 -0.94
C GLU A 26 -20.89 6.09 -1.72
N ALA A 27 -20.68 7.27 -1.13
CA ALA A 27 -21.02 8.55 -1.74
C ALA A 27 -20.08 8.99 -2.88
N ILE A 28 -18.97 8.29 -3.10
CA ILE A 28 -17.91 8.73 -4.01
C ILE A 28 -17.47 7.60 -4.93
N ASP A 29 -17.39 7.91 -6.23
CA ASP A 29 -16.78 7.04 -7.23
C ASP A 29 -15.34 7.50 -7.57
N PRO A 30 -14.39 6.57 -7.72
CA PRO A 30 -13.02 6.93 -8.07
C PRO A 30 -12.95 7.43 -9.52
N ARG A 31 -12.14 8.47 -9.74
CA ARG A 31 -11.88 8.99 -11.09
C ARG A 31 -10.90 8.10 -11.83
N ASN A 32 -11.27 7.59 -13.00
CA ASN A 32 -10.46 6.69 -13.83
C ASN A 32 -9.42 7.45 -14.67
N ARG A 33 -8.60 8.31 -14.03
CA ARG A 33 -7.50 9.01 -14.70
C ARG A 33 -6.25 8.15 -14.68
N THR A 34 -5.65 7.98 -15.87
CA THR A 34 -4.48 7.13 -16.04
C THR A 34 -3.29 7.91 -16.62
N GLU A 35 -2.11 7.35 -16.48
CA GLU A 35 -0.89 7.83 -17.09
C GLU A 35 0.03 6.65 -17.43
N ARG A 36 0.94 6.87 -18.37
CA ARG A 36 1.96 5.88 -18.74
C ARG A 36 3.29 6.29 -18.09
N LEU A 37 3.90 5.37 -17.38
CA LEU A 37 5.15 5.60 -16.65
C LEU A 37 6.23 4.58 -17.03
N PRO A 38 7.50 4.99 -17.04
CA PRO A 38 8.62 4.05 -17.00
C PRO A 38 8.56 3.17 -15.73
N LEU A 39 8.96 1.90 -15.84
CA LEU A 39 8.89 0.95 -14.72
C LEU A 39 9.60 1.44 -13.45
N ASN A 40 10.73 2.11 -13.59
CA ASN A 40 11.49 2.64 -12.45
C ASN A 40 10.77 3.74 -11.65
N MET A 41 9.65 4.27 -12.16
CA MET A 41 8.79 5.26 -11.49
C MET A 41 7.46 4.68 -11.02
N ALA A 42 7.26 3.38 -11.17
CA ALA A 42 5.96 2.74 -10.98
C ALA A 42 5.81 2.03 -9.62
N ASP A 43 6.82 2.04 -8.76
CA ASP A 43 6.71 1.44 -7.41
C ASP A 43 5.57 2.09 -6.62
N GLY A 44 4.75 1.25 -5.98
CA GLY A 44 3.60 1.68 -5.18
C GLY A 44 2.38 2.14 -5.97
N ARG A 45 2.45 2.23 -7.33
CA ARG A 45 1.34 2.66 -8.20
C ARG A 45 0.33 1.52 -8.41
N ALA A 46 -0.92 1.88 -8.66
CA ALA A 46 -1.97 0.94 -9.02
C ALA A 46 -2.01 0.74 -10.55
N VAL A 47 -1.96 -0.50 -10.99
CA VAL A 47 -2.11 -0.88 -12.40
C VAL A 47 -3.49 -0.45 -12.91
N ALA A 48 -3.55 0.15 -14.10
CA ALA A 48 -4.80 0.64 -14.68
C ALA A 48 -5.37 -0.23 -15.81
N ALA A 49 -4.60 -1.18 -16.30
CA ALA A 49 -5.03 -2.13 -17.33
C ALA A 49 -4.40 -3.50 -17.05
N THR A 50 -5.10 -4.57 -17.43
CA THR A 50 -4.55 -5.93 -17.35
C THR A 50 -3.20 -6.01 -18.06
N ILE A 51 -2.19 -6.53 -17.39
CA ILE A 51 -0.84 -6.70 -17.92
C ILE A 51 -0.62 -8.17 -18.21
N THR A 52 -0.31 -8.47 -19.48
CA THR A 52 0.06 -9.81 -19.94
C THR A 52 1.53 -9.85 -20.34
N ALA A 53 2.18 -10.99 -20.20
CA ALA A 53 3.56 -11.19 -20.60
C ALA A 53 3.67 -11.16 -22.13
N PRO A 54 4.39 -10.19 -22.75
CA PRO A 54 4.59 -10.15 -24.19
C PRO A 54 5.61 -11.19 -24.68
N ASN A 55 6.47 -11.67 -23.79
CA ASN A 55 7.48 -12.68 -24.10
C ASN A 55 7.53 -13.70 -22.96
N PRO A 56 7.92 -14.95 -23.24
CA PRO A 56 8.13 -15.98 -22.23
C PRO A 56 9.40 -15.70 -21.40
N VAL A 57 9.49 -16.28 -20.21
CA VAL A 57 10.71 -16.25 -19.36
C VAL A 57 11.00 -17.67 -18.90
N PRO A 58 12.20 -18.20 -19.18
CA PRO A 58 13.17 -17.70 -20.17
C PRO A 58 12.59 -17.71 -21.59
N ASN A 59 13.19 -16.95 -22.50
CA ASN A 59 12.73 -16.87 -23.90
C ASN A 59 13.39 -17.89 -24.84
N TYR A 60 14.13 -18.85 -24.29
CA TYR A 60 14.77 -19.96 -24.98
C TYR A 60 14.85 -21.20 -24.08
N ASP A 61 14.97 -22.37 -24.69
CA ASP A 61 15.28 -23.61 -23.98
C ASP A 61 16.74 -23.57 -23.53
N ARG A 62 16.98 -23.93 -22.27
CA ARG A 62 18.29 -23.76 -21.62
C ARG A 62 18.81 -25.05 -21.00
N ALA A 63 20.12 -25.20 -20.97
CA ALA A 63 20.75 -26.25 -20.20
C ALA A 63 20.50 -26.07 -18.69
N ALA A 64 19.89 -27.06 -18.03
CA ALA A 64 19.66 -27.03 -16.59
C ALA A 64 20.90 -27.44 -15.78
N MET A 65 21.90 -28.06 -16.45
CA MET A 65 23.14 -28.55 -15.86
C MET A 65 24.33 -28.26 -16.77
N ASP A 66 25.54 -28.21 -16.19
CA ASP A 66 26.77 -28.21 -16.96
C ASP A 66 26.98 -29.59 -17.61
N GLY A 67 27.33 -29.58 -18.90
CA GLY A 67 27.50 -30.83 -19.63
C GLY A 67 27.57 -30.66 -21.13
N PHE A 68 26.96 -31.57 -21.83
CA PHE A 68 26.92 -31.58 -23.29
C PHE A 68 25.49 -31.68 -23.82
N ALA A 69 25.09 -30.71 -24.62
CA ALA A 69 23.86 -30.75 -25.40
C ALA A 69 23.96 -31.84 -26.51
N VAL A 70 22.96 -32.68 -26.57
CA VAL A 70 22.91 -33.87 -27.45
C VAL A 70 21.50 -34.06 -28.01
N ARG A 71 21.37 -34.93 -28.99
CA ARG A 71 20.10 -35.57 -29.32
C ARG A 71 19.96 -36.81 -28.43
N ALA A 72 18.89 -36.91 -27.68
CA ALA A 72 18.65 -38.04 -26.77
C ALA A 72 18.75 -39.39 -27.47
N GLU A 73 18.28 -39.49 -28.72
CA GLU A 73 18.32 -40.70 -29.52
C GLU A 73 19.74 -41.23 -29.75
N ASP A 74 20.75 -40.33 -29.85
CA ASP A 74 22.16 -40.70 -30.07
C ASP A 74 22.78 -41.32 -28.81
N THR A 75 22.17 -41.14 -27.63
CA THR A 75 22.59 -41.71 -26.34
C THR A 75 21.95 -43.06 -26.06
N VAL A 76 20.97 -43.48 -26.83
CA VAL A 76 20.22 -44.75 -26.56
C VAL A 76 21.16 -45.93 -26.47
N GLY A 77 21.07 -46.66 -25.33
CA GLY A 77 21.93 -47.82 -25.05
C GLY A 77 23.30 -47.48 -24.49
N ALA A 78 23.59 -46.17 -24.21
CA ALA A 78 24.80 -45.77 -23.49
C ALA A 78 24.77 -46.35 -22.07
N ALA A 79 25.89 -46.97 -21.67
CA ALA A 79 26.10 -47.50 -20.33
C ALA A 79 27.58 -47.45 -19.97
N ASN A 80 27.93 -47.49 -18.71
CA ASN A 80 29.33 -47.48 -18.23
C ASN A 80 30.24 -48.50 -18.89
N ARG A 81 29.72 -49.69 -19.28
CA ARG A 81 30.44 -50.77 -19.99
C ARG A 81 30.36 -50.70 -21.52
N SER A 82 29.52 -49.82 -22.05
CA SER A 82 29.27 -49.62 -23.47
C SER A 82 28.92 -48.14 -23.72
N PRO A 83 29.89 -47.24 -23.56
CA PRO A 83 29.63 -45.81 -23.78
C PRO A 83 29.34 -45.53 -25.24
N LYS A 84 28.53 -44.47 -25.51
CA LYS A 84 28.33 -43.93 -26.86
C LYS A 84 29.26 -42.80 -27.13
N THR A 85 30.00 -42.86 -28.26
CA THR A 85 30.91 -41.80 -28.67
C THR A 85 30.18 -40.81 -29.57
N LEU A 86 30.27 -39.52 -29.24
CA LEU A 86 29.76 -38.40 -30.04
C LEU A 86 30.93 -37.46 -30.38
N GLU A 87 30.91 -36.86 -31.57
CA GLU A 87 31.88 -35.83 -31.96
C GLU A 87 31.53 -34.48 -31.29
N THR A 88 32.54 -33.77 -30.80
CA THR A 88 32.32 -32.44 -30.24
C THR A 88 32.32 -31.39 -31.35
N VAL A 89 31.33 -30.50 -31.30
CA VAL A 89 31.20 -29.34 -32.17
C VAL A 89 31.22 -28.03 -31.38
N ASP A 90 31.49 -26.95 -32.11
CA ASP A 90 31.49 -25.61 -31.45
C ASP A 90 30.13 -25.28 -30.87
N PRO A 91 30.07 -24.48 -29.78
CA PRO A 91 28.82 -24.12 -29.09
C PRO A 91 27.79 -23.41 -29.99
N GLU A 92 28.22 -22.73 -31.06
CA GLU A 92 27.35 -22.02 -31.97
C GLU A 92 26.83 -22.92 -33.12
N SER A 93 27.26 -24.21 -33.17
CA SER A 93 26.85 -25.15 -34.21
C SER A 93 25.57 -25.89 -33.86
N SER A 94 24.71 -26.14 -34.83
CA SER A 94 23.55 -27.02 -34.64
C SER A 94 23.99 -28.46 -34.37
N ILE A 95 23.26 -29.15 -33.48
CA ILE A 95 23.51 -30.54 -33.13
C ILE A 95 22.94 -31.45 -34.20
N MET A 96 23.85 -32.16 -34.88
CA MET A 96 23.54 -33.15 -35.89
C MET A 96 23.59 -34.57 -35.32
N PRO A 97 23.07 -35.62 -35.99
CA PRO A 97 23.21 -36.99 -35.56
C PRO A 97 24.68 -37.36 -35.27
N GLY A 98 24.92 -37.85 -34.04
CA GLY A 98 26.26 -38.28 -33.60
C GLY A 98 27.15 -37.13 -33.10
N THR A 99 26.63 -35.90 -32.94
CA THR A 99 27.43 -34.77 -32.44
C THR A 99 26.93 -34.29 -31.05
N ALA A 100 27.79 -33.56 -30.33
CA ALA A 100 27.51 -32.97 -29.04
C ALA A 100 28.20 -31.62 -28.94
N SER A 101 27.60 -30.67 -28.19
CA SER A 101 28.22 -29.37 -27.92
C SER A 101 28.26 -29.10 -26.43
N ARG A 102 29.36 -28.53 -25.99
CA ARG A 102 29.51 -28.16 -24.56
C ARG A 102 28.57 -27.02 -24.16
N VAL A 103 27.84 -27.20 -23.07
CA VAL A 103 26.91 -26.21 -22.52
C VAL A 103 27.15 -26.00 -21.03
N HIS A 104 26.87 -24.80 -20.57
CA HIS A 104 26.88 -24.44 -19.17
C HIS A 104 25.46 -24.19 -18.67
N THR A 105 25.23 -24.42 -17.39
CA THR A 105 23.93 -24.15 -16.76
C THR A 105 23.44 -22.75 -17.10
N GLY A 106 22.23 -22.68 -17.63
CA GLY A 106 21.57 -21.43 -18.07
C GLY A 106 21.90 -20.96 -19.47
N SER A 107 22.83 -21.60 -20.21
CA SER A 107 23.06 -21.27 -21.63
C SER A 107 21.95 -21.80 -22.51
N GLU A 108 21.70 -21.09 -23.61
CA GLU A 108 20.77 -21.52 -24.65
C GLU A 108 21.13 -22.92 -25.16
N LEU A 109 20.10 -23.74 -25.37
CA LEU A 109 20.29 -25.08 -25.96
C LEU A 109 20.52 -24.91 -27.47
N PRO A 110 21.64 -25.45 -28.02
CA PRO A 110 21.88 -25.36 -29.45
C PRO A 110 20.80 -26.03 -30.30
N ASP A 111 20.51 -25.44 -31.44
CA ASP A 111 19.56 -25.99 -32.39
C ASP A 111 19.80 -27.47 -32.68
N GLY A 112 18.75 -28.29 -32.66
CA GLY A 112 18.81 -29.73 -32.88
C GLY A 112 19.14 -30.57 -31.67
N ALA A 113 19.54 -29.97 -30.55
CA ALA A 113 19.63 -30.65 -29.25
C ALA A 113 18.26 -30.74 -28.61
N ASP A 114 18.01 -31.83 -27.89
CA ASP A 114 16.77 -32.07 -27.13
C ASP A 114 17.04 -32.59 -25.70
N ALA A 115 18.33 -32.75 -25.32
CA ALA A 115 18.72 -33.17 -23.96
C ALA A 115 20.14 -32.70 -23.61
N VAL A 116 20.47 -32.71 -22.32
CA VAL A 116 21.81 -32.43 -21.80
C VAL A 116 22.29 -33.63 -21.00
N VAL A 117 23.47 -34.17 -21.39
CA VAL A 117 24.21 -35.14 -20.59
C VAL A 117 25.07 -34.39 -19.59
N MET A 118 24.90 -34.63 -18.29
CA MET A 118 25.71 -33.99 -17.25
C MET A 118 27.20 -34.33 -17.42
N ILE A 119 28.07 -33.38 -17.11
CA ILE A 119 29.52 -33.54 -17.26
C ILE A 119 30.08 -34.75 -16.50
N GLU A 120 29.49 -35.09 -15.36
CA GLU A 120 29.91 -36.25 -14.55
C GLU A 120 29.59 -37.61 -15.21
N GLN A 121 28.79 -37.61 -16.27
CA GLN A 121 28.39 -38.81 -17.02
C GLN A 121 29.10 -38.95 -18.35
N VAL A 122 30.13 -38.14 -18.58
CA VAL A 122 30.90 -38.07 -19.83
C VAL A 122 32.38 -38.23 -19.55
N ASP A 123 33.08 -38.96 -20.41
CA ASP A 123 34.54 -38.95 -20.51
C ASP A 123 34.92 -38.13 -21.75
N GLU A 124 35.61 -37.00 -21.54
CA GLU A 124 36.02 -36.07 -22.59
C GLU A 124 37.36 -36.50 -23.23
N ASN A 125 37.43 -36.42 -24.54
CA ASN A 125 38.66 -36.50 -25.34
C ASN A 125 38.71 -35.25 -26.25
N ASP A 126 39.83 -35.00 -26.92
CA ASP A 126 40.08 -33.75 -27.64
C ASP A 126 38.95 -33.38 -28.67
N GLU A 127 38.46 -34.36 -29.40
CA GLU A 127 37.43 -34.13 -30.47
C GLU A 127 36.15 -34.96 -30.25
N THR A 128 36.03 -35.70 -29.15
CA THR A 128 34.91 -36.60 -28.90
C THR A 128 34.56 -36.68 -27.45
N ILE A 129 33.33 -37.06 -27.14
CA ILE A 129 32.90 -37.43 -25.81
C ILE A 129 32.44 -38.89 -25.77
N ALA A 130 32.63 -39.56 -24.67
CA ALA A 130 32.06 -40.88 -24.40
C ALA A 130 30.96 -40.76 -23.34
N VAL A 131 29.69 -40.85 -23.79
CA VAL A 131 28.52 -40.79 -22.94
C VAL A 131 28.31 -42.12 -22.23
N ARG A 132 28.28 -42.13 -20.87
CA ARG A 132 28.17 -43.32 -20.05
C ARG A 132 26.73 -43.67 -19.62
N ASN A 133 25.80 -42.75 -19.74
CA ASN A 133 24.39 -42.95 -19.41
C ASN A 133 23.50 -42.33 -20.50
N ALA A 134 22.48 -43.05 -20.94
CA ALA A 134 21.47 -42.51 -21.83
C ALA A 134 20.64 -41.44 -21.12
N VAL A 135 20.24 -40.42 -21.87
CA VAL A 135 19.28 -39.40 -21.42
C VAL A 135 18.02 -39.48 -22.26
N ALA A 136 16.89 -39.08 -21.68
CA ALA A 136 15.62 -38.95 -22.40
C ALA A 136 15.49 -37.55 -23.00
N GLU A 137 14.64 -37.40 -23.99
CA GLU A 137 14.22 -36.11 -24.55
C GLU A 137 13.70 -35.19 -23.42
N GLY A 138 14.12 -33.94 -23.38
CA GLY A 138 13.85 -32.95 -22.34
C GLY A 138 14.67 -33.12 -21.08
N GLN A 139 15.49 -34.17 -20.96
CA GLN A 139 16.23 -34.40 -19.71
C GLN A 139 17.35 -33.37 -19.52
N ASN A 140 17.36 -32.69 -18.35
CA ASN A 140 18.28 -31.61 -17.98
C ASN A 140 18.15 -30.39 -18.90
N VAL A 141 16.98 -30.16 -19.49
CA VAL A 141 16.58 -28.98 -20.25
C VAL A 141 15.54 -28.23 -19.45
N GLY A 142 15.67 -26.92 -19.33
CA GLY A 142 14.63 -26.04 -18.83
C GLY A 142 13.91 -25.42 -20.04
N ASP A 143 12.61 -25.60 -20.12
CA ASP A 143 11.80 -25.16 -21.27
C ASP A 143 11.65 -23.63 -21.32
N ALA A 144 11.58 -23.08 -22.52
CA ALA A 144 11.19 -21.68 -22.71
C ALA A 144 9.81 -21.43 -22.08
N GLY A 145 9.71 -20.37 -21.27
CA GLY A 145 8.46 -20.02 -20.57
C GLY A 145 8.14 -20.84 -19.33
N GLU A 146 9.08 -21.63 -18.81
CA GLU A 146 8.87 -22.41 -17.56
C GLU A 146 8.51 -21.54 -16.34
N ASP A 147 9.00 -20.28 -16.27
CA ASP A 147 8.67 -19.32 -15.21
C ASP A 147 7.45 -18.47 -15.58
N VAL A 148 7.45 -17.91 -16.80
CA VAL A 148 6.33 -17.12 -17.31
C VAL A 148 6.07 -17.48 -18.76
N ALA A 149 4.86 -17.93 -19.07
CA ALA A 149 4.45 -18.21 -20.45
C ALA A 149 4.06 -16.91 -21.19
N GLU A 150 4.32 -16.86 -22.51
CA GLU A 150 3.81 -15.79 -23.38
C GLU A 150 2.28 -15.70 -23.29
N GLY A 151 1.74 -14.48 -23.16
CA GLY A 151 0.31 -14.23 -23.01
C GLY A 151 -0.26 -14.48 -21.62
N GLN A 152 0.56 -14.97 -20.67
CA GLN A 152 0.13 -15.14 -19.27
C GLN A 152 -0.25 -13.80 -18.67
N THR A 153 -1.43 -13.72 -18.01
CA THR A 153 -1.82 -12.55 -17.22
C THR A 153 -0.97 -12.47 -15.96
N LEU A 154 -0.28 -11.34 -15.79
CA LEU A 154 0.58 -11.06 -14.64
C LEU A 154 -0.15 -10.26 -13.56
N TYR A 155 -0.81 -9.16 -13.95
CA TYR A 155 -1.49 -8.26 -13.03
C TYR A 155 -2.79 -7.74 -13.61
N GLU A 156 -3.77 -7.58 -12.73
CA GLU A 156 -5.07 -6.98 -13.03
C GLU A 156 -5.15 -5.52 -12.54
N PRO A 157 -6.08 -4.71 -13.06
CA PRO A 157 -6.31 -3.35 -12.59
C PRO A 157 -6.52 -3.29 -11.07
N GLY A 158 -5.91 -2.29 -10.43
CA GLY A 158 -5.92 -2.12 -8.97
C GLY A 158 -4.81 -2.86 -8.23
N HIS A 159 -4.01 -3.71 -8.91
CA HIS A 159 -2.82 -4.29 -8.29
C HIS A 159 -1.81 -3.19 -7.95
N ARG A 160 -1.38 -3.14 -6.67
CA ARG A 160 -0.31 -2.24 -6.22
C ARG A 160 1.05 -2.84 -6.56
N LEU A 161 1.80 -2.16 -7.41
CA LEU A 161 3.13 -2.61 -7.83
C LEU A 161 4.15 -2.54 -6.69
N ARG A 162 4.95 -3.59 -6.59
CA ARG A 162 6.07 -3.73 -5.65
C ARG A 162 7.38 -3.84 -6.43
N PRO A 163 8.55 -3.61 -5.83
CA PRO A 163 9.84 -3.75 -6.51
C PRO A 163 10.02 -5.11 -7.22
N SER A 164 9.56 -6.22 -6.62
CA SER A 164 9.57 -7.55 -7.25
C SER A 164 8.71 -7.63 -8.51
N ASP A 165 7.56 -6.96 -8.51
CA ASP A 165 6.65 -6.92 -9.65
C ASP A 165 7.30 -6.16 -10.83
N LEU A 166 8.02 -5.07 -10.53
CA LEU A 166 8.79 -4.32 -11.55
C LEU A 166 9.89 -5.17 -12.16
N GLY A 167 10.55 -6.01 -11.36
CA GLY A 167 11.54 -6.98 -11.82
C GLY A 167 10.94 -7.98 -12.82
N LEU A 168 9.79 -8.56 -12.46
CA LEU A 168 9.06 -9.49 -13.31
C LEU A 168 8.59 -8.84 -14.63
N LEU A 169 8.01 -7.64 -14.54
CA LEU A 169 7.59 -6.89 -15.74
C LEU A 169 8.77 -6.59 -16.68
N ARG A 170 9.93 -6.31 -16.10
CA ARG A 170 11.15 -6.08 -16.86
C ARG A 170 11.65 -7.35 -17.54
N SER A 171 11.59 -8.51 -16.87
CA SER A 171 12.07 -9.79 -17.43
C SER A 171 11.25 -10.24 -18.63
N VAL A 172 9.95 -9.93 -18.67
CA VAL A 172 9.08 -10.19 -19.82
C VAL A 172 9.19 -9.13 -20.95
N GLY A 173 10.08 -8.14 -20.80
CA GLY A 173 10.36 -7.13 -21.83
C GLY A 173 9.50 -5.86 -21.77
N LEU A 174 8.82 -5.61 -20.69
CA LEU A 174 8.08 -4.35 -20.49
C LEU A 174 9.01 -3.27 -19.91
N TRP A 175 8.86 -2.04 -20.40
CA TRP A 175 9.66 -0.89 -20.00
C TRP A 175 8.83 0.24 -19.43
N GLU A 176 7.57 0.28 -19.82
CA GLU A 176 6.57 1.26 -19.41
C GLU A 176 5.24 0.56 -19.19
N ILE A 177 4.43 1.09 -18.29
CA ILE A 177 3.10 0.57 -17.97
C ILE A 177 2.10 1.70 -17.78
N THR A 178 0.82 1.35 -17.91
CA THR A 178 -0.29 2.26 -17.63
C THR A 178 -0.77 2.06 -16.19
N VAL A 179 -0.76 3.13 -15.42
CA VAL A 179 -1.17 3.17 -14.00
C VAL A 179 -2.25 4.21 -13.78
N TYR A 180 -3.03 4.07 -12.71
CA TYR A 180 -3.90 5.15 -12.25
C TYR A 180 -3.06 6.32 -11.73
N LYS A 181 -3.51 7.56 -11.99
CA LYS A 181 -2.89 8.77 -11.42
C LYS A 181 -3.08 8.80 -9.91
N HIS A 182 -2.12 9.37 -9.22
CA HIS A 182 -2.29 9.68 -7.81
C HIS A 182 -3.49 10.60 -7.59
N PRO A 183 -4.36 10.33 -6.60
CA PRO A 183 -5.40 11.27 -6.21
C PRO A 183 -4.78 12.54 -5.63
N THR A 184 -5.28 13.69 -6.07
CA THR A 184 -4.84 15.00 -5.60
C THR A 184 -5.68 15.44 -4.40
N VAL A 185 -5.03 15.95 -3.33
CA VAL A 185 -5.68 16.35 -2.08
C VAL A 185 -5.36 17.80 -1.75
N GLY A 186 -6.40 18.63 -1.61
CA GLY A 186 -6.27 19.97 -1.03
C GLY A 186 -6.32 19.87 0.49
N VAL A 187 -5.26 20.28 1.19
CA VAL A 187 -5.21 20.31 2.66
C VAL A 187 -5.25 21.78 3.09
N ILE A 188 -6.33 22.15 3.76
CA ILE A 188 -6.68 23.54 4.11
C ILE A 188 -6.69 23.67 5.64
N PRO A 189 -5.65 24.22 6.25
CA PRO A 189 -5.66 24.57 7.67
C PRO A 189 -6.63 25.72 7.93
N THR A 190 -7.43 25.61 8.99
CA THR A 190 -8.40 26.64 9.35
C THR A 190 -8.34 26.96 10.85
N GLY A 191 -8.43 28.22 11.23
CA GLY A 191 -8.42 28.71 12.60
C GLY A 191 -7.80 30.11 12.70
N GLU A 192 -8.46 31.01 13.44
CA GLU A 192 -7.95 32.35 13.71
C GLU A 192 -6.72 32.33 14.63
N GLU A 193 -6.57 31.26 15.44
CA GLU A 193 -5.45 31.07 16.36
C GLU A 193 -4.19 30.53 15.66
N LEU A 194 -4.28 30.12 14.40
CA LEU A 194 -3.16 29.47 13.70
C LEU A 194 -2.21 30.49 13.07
N VAL A 195 -0.92 30.24 13.26
CA VAL A 195 0.17 31.00 12.61
C VAL A 195 1.22 30.05 12.06
N GLU A 196 2.00 30.50 11.09
CA GLU A 196 3.10 29.72 10.50
C GLU A 196 4.34 29.67 11.38
N ALA A 197 4.64 30.78 12.09
CA ALA A 197 5.84 30.94 12.93
C ALA A 197 5.63 32.02 13.99
N ASP A 198 6.53 32.08 14.96
CA ASP A 198 6.64 33.14 15.99
C ASP A 198 5.31 33.45 16.71
N PRO A 199 4.65 32.46 17.36
CA PRO A 199 3.33 32.61 17.93
C PRO A 199 3.32 33.59 19.11
N GLU A 200 2.34 34.51 19.14
CA GLU A 200 2.03 35.33 20.30
C GLU A 200 1.19 34.55 21.34
N PRO A 201 1.04 35.05 22.59
CA PRO A 201 0.17 34.38 23.55
C PRO A 201 -1.27 34.25 23.06
N GLY A 202 -1.74 33.01 22.91
CA GLY A 202 -3.04 32.67 22.34
C GLY A 202 -2.99 32.11 20.92
N GLU A 203 -1.87 32.24 20.23
CA GLU A 203 -1.64 31.66 18.91
C GLU A 203 -0.98 30.30 19.00
N ILE A 204 -1.15 29.50 17.96
CA ILE A 204 -0.64 28.12 17.84
C ILE A 204 0.01 27.97 16.49
N ILE A 205 1.22 27.40 16.44
CA ILE A 205 1.87 27.05 15.17
C ILE A 205 1.07 25.95 14.49
N GLU A 206 0.72 26.14 13.21
CA GLU A 206 0.05 25.17 12.39
C GLU A 206 0.94 23.93 12.17
N THR A 207 0.41 22.74 12.50
CA THR A 207 1.11 21.46 12.38
C THR A 207 0.26 20.36 11.74
N ASN A 208 -1.06 20.48 11.81
CA ASN A 208 -1.99 19.45 11.35
C ASN A 208 -1.96 19.30 9.83
N GLY A 209 -1.97 20.41 9.11
CA GLY A 209 -1.90 20.43 7.66
C GLY A 209 -0.60 19.83 7.13
N LEU A 210 0.52 20.14 7.81
CA LEU A 210 1.81 19.52 7.51
C LEU A 210 1.75 17.99 7.69
N VAL A 211 1.28 17.51 8.84
CA VAL A 211 1.19 16.07 9.16
C VAL A 211 0.26 15.35 8.17
N VAL A 212 -0.92 15.91 7.90
CA VAL A 212 -1.90 15.33 6.99
C VAL A 212 -1.33 15.27 5.56
N SER A 213 -0.64 16.32 5.09
CA SER A 213 -0.01 16.34 3.77
C SER A 213 1.03 15.23 3.63
N GLN A 214 1.89 15.04 4.64
CA GLN A 214 2.88 13.95 4.64
C GLN A 214 2.22 12.55 4.64
N PHE A 215 1.08 12.39 5.33
CA PHE A 215 0.33 11.14 5.26
C PHE A 215 -0.31 10.90 3.89
N VAL A 216 -0.84 11.93 3.26
CA VAL A 216 -1.38 11.83 1.89
C VAL A 216 -0.31 11.27 0.95
N ASP A 217 0.89 11.85 0.96
CA ASP A 217 2.01 11.42 0.10
C ASP A 217 2.42 9.97 0.40
N ARG A 218 2.55 9.60 1.69
CA ARG A 218 2.87 8.22 2.10
C ARG A 218 1.79 7.20 1.71
N TRP A 219 0.54 7.60 1.67
CA TRP A 219 -0.57 6.70 1.31
C TRP A 219 -0.81 6.59 -0.19
N GLY A 220 -0.05 7.33 -1.01
CA GLY A 220 -0.09 7.28 -2.48
C GLY A 220 -1.00 8.34 -3.10
N GLY A 221 -1.15 9.48 -2.45
CA GLY A 221 -1.77 10.69 -2.99
C GLY A 221 -0.75 11.75 -3.36
N GLU A 222 -1.24 12.92 -3.75
CA GLU A 222 -0.47 14.13 -4.02
C GLU A 222 -1.09 15.30 -3.25
N ALA A 223 -0.45 15.73 -2.15
CA ALA A 223 -0.96 16.78 -1.29
C ALA A 223 -0.67 18.18 -1.87
N THR A 224 -1.64 19.07 -1.75
CA THR A 224 -1.45 20.50 -1.90
C THR A 224 -1.75 21.16 -0.56
N TYR A 225 -0.70 21.42 0.21
CA TYR A 225 -0.80 22.11 1.50
C TYR A 225 -1.05 23.60 1.23
N ARG A 226 -2.13 24.12 1.82
CA ARG A 226 -2.63 25.48 1.60
C ARG A 226 -2.23 26.41 2.76
N ASP A 227 -2.26 27.71 2.47
CA ASP A 227 -2.15 28.72 3.51
C ASP A 227 -3.32 28.63 4.48
N ILE A 228 -3.12 29.12 5.71
CA ILE A 228 -4.14 29.15 6.78
C ILE A 228 -5.32 29.99 6.33
N VAL A 229 -6.53 29.45 6.47
CA VAL A 229 -7.79 30.16 6.19
C VAL A 229 -8.44 30.55 7.50
N THR A 230 -8.88 31.81 7.60
CA THR A 230 -9.61 32.33 8.77
C THR A 230 -11.00 31.71 8.92
N ASP A 231 -11.53 31.71 10.13
CA ASP A 231 -12.89 31.23 10.44
C ASP A 231 -13.97 32.24 9.97
N ASP A 232 -13.89 32.65 8.69
CA ASP A 232 -14.84 33.49 7.99
C ASP A 232 -15.57 32.68 6.90
N GLU A 233 -16.90 32.77 6.86
CA GLU A 233 -17.72 31.96 5.97
C GLU A 233 -17.34 32.16 4.50
N ALA A 234 -17.09 33.41 4.06
CA ALA A 234 -16.73 33.71 2.68
C ALA A 234 -15.35 33.19 2.33
N ALA A 235 -14.38 33.28 3.25
CA ALA A 235 -13.04 32.74 3.08
C ALA A 235 -13.05 31.21 2.98
N LEU A 236 -13.78 30.54 3.88
CA LEU A 236 -13.94 29.07 3.88
C LEU A 236 -14.63 28.59 2.60
N ARG A 237 -15.72 29.24 2.18
CA ARG A 237 -16.43 28.96 0.93
C ARG A 237 -15.51 29.10 -0.28
N ALA A 238 -14.77 30.18 -0.38
CA ALA A 238 -13.83 30.40 -1.46
C ALA A 238 -12.69 29.35 -1.48
N ALA A 239 -12.18 28.95 -0.32
CA ALA A 239 -11.16 27.93 -0.20
C ALA A 239 -11.65 26.55 -0.65
N ILE A 240 -12.85 26.13 -0.24
CA ILE A 240 -13.49 24.87 -0.68
C ILE A 240 -13.74 24.91 -2.19
N GLN A 241 -14.36 25.98 -2.71
CA GLN A 241 -14.67 26.09 -4.14
C GLN A 241 -13.39 26.09 -5.01
N ARG A 242 -12.33 26.74 -4.58
CA ARG A 242 -11.02 26.71 -5.26
C ARG A 242 -10.49 25.28 -5.41
N ASP A 243 -10.67 24.44 -4.39
CA ASP A 243 -10.11 23.11 -4.34
C ASP A 243 -11.05 22.00 -4.86
N LEU A 244 -12.23 22.32 -5.40
CA LEU A 244 -13.10 21.37 -6.13
C LEU A 244 -12.44 20.76 -7.38
N THR A 245 -11.33 21.33 -7.84
CA THR A 245 -10.48 20.72 -8.88
C THR A 245 -9.64 19.54 -8.39
N LYS A 246 -9.54 19.35 -7.07
CA LYS A 246 -8.86 18.23 -6.42
C LYS A 246 -9.79 17.02 -6.35
N ASP A 247 -9.21 15.86 -6.04
CA ASP A 247 -9.99 14.64 -5.86
C ASP A 247 -10.54 14.51 -4.44
N ILE A 248 -9.89 15.16 -3.46
CA ILE A 248 -10.29 15.16 -2.05
C ILE A 248 -9.96 16.54 -1.48
N ILE A 249 -10.84 17.06 -0.62
CA ILE A 249 -10.58 18.25 0.18
C ILE A 249 -10.53 17.82 1.65
N VAL A 250 -9.52 18.33 2.36
CA VAL A 250 -9.37 18.11 3.81
C VAL A 250 -9.22 19.46 4.49
N THR A 251 -10.02 19.74 5.51
CA THR A 251 -9.79 20.87 6.41
C THR A 251 -9.22 20.38 7.75
N THR A 252 -8.33 21.13 8.38
CA THR A 252 -7.74 20.76 9.68
C THR A 252 -8.00 21.88 10.70
N GLY A 253 -9.14 21.80 11.36
CA GLY A 253 -9.64 22.84 12.28
C GLY A 253 -11.08 23.18 11.97
N GLY A 254 -11.62 24.15 12.70
CA GLY A 254 -12.99 24.67 12.48
C GLY A 254 -14.13 23.67 12.71
N SER A 255 -13.85 22.43 13.08
CA SER A 255 -14.85 21.41 13.45
C SER A 255 -14.91 21.23 14.97
N SER A 256 -15.10 22.33 15.69
CA SER A 256 -15.23 22.34 17.17
C SER A 256 -16.69 22.32 17.59
N VAL A 257 -16.97 21.82 18.81
CA VAL A 257 -18.32 21.79 19.45
C VAL A 257 -18.78 23.20 19.89
N GLY A 258 -18.17 24.26 19.34
CA GLY A 258 -18.51 25.64 19.65
C GLY A 258 -19.78 26.13 18.91
N GLU A 259 -20.34 27.24 19.40
CA GLU A 259 -21.52 27.90 18.78
C GLU A 259 -21.27 28.40 17.32
N ARG A 260 -20.05 28.17 16.77
CA ARG A 260 -19.61 28.58 15.42
C ARG A 260 -18.82 27.47 14.73
N ASP A 261 -19.51 26.38 14.39
CA ASP A 261 -18.92 25.35 13.52
C ASP A 261 -19.25 25.70 12.05
N LEU A 262 -18.51 26.66 11.48
CA LEU A 262 -18.81 27.24 10.17
C LEU A 262 -18.52 26.28 9.02
N ILE A 263 -17.51 25.40 9.12
CA ILE A 263 -17.10 24.56 7.99
C ILE A 263 -18.20 23.55 7.59
N PRO A 264 -18.80 22.78 8.52
CA PRO A 264 -19.93 21.93 8.15
C PRO A 264 -21.13 22.69 7.59
N GLU A 265 -21.40 23.92 8.07
CA GLU A 265 -22.47 24.76 7.51
C GLU A 265 -22.15 25.18 6.06
N VAL A 266 -20.94 25.59 5.77
CA VAL A 266 -20.48 25.94 4.42
C VAL A 266 -20.52 24.73 3.50
N VAL A 267 -20.12 23.55 3.97
CA VAL A 267 -20.18 22.30 3.18
C VAL A 267 -21.64 21.89 2.92
N ASP A 268 -22.54 22.02 3.89
CA ASP A 268 -23.98 21.71 3.73
C ASP A 268 -24.66 22.66 2.74
N ASP A 269 -24.22 23.92 2.69
CA ASP A 269 -24.72 24.91 1.73
C ASP A 269 -24.21 24.68 0.29
N LEU A 270 -22.99 24.15 0.14
CA LEU A 270 -22.37 23.88 -1.16
C LEU A 270 -22.70 22.49 -1.69
N GLY A 271 -23.10 21.56 -0.82
CA GLY A 271 -23.33 20.16 -1.15
C GLY A 271 -24.14 19.45 -0.08
N GLU A 272 -23.55 18.39 0.54
CA GLU A 272 -24.20 17.59 1.57
C GLU A 272 -23.22 17.20 2.68
N VAL A 273 -23.63 17.32 3.94
CA VAL A 273 -22.92 16.74 5.10
C VAL A 273 -23.51 15.36 5.39
N LEU A 274 -22.75 14.31 5.09
CA LEU A 274 -23.13 12.90 5.25
C LEU A 274 -23.11 12.47 6.73
N VAL A 275 -22.08 12.95 7.46
CA VAL A 275 -21.83 12.60 8.86
C VAL A 275 -21.33 13.83 9.60
N HIS A 276 -21.88 14.09 10.80
CA HIS A 276 -21.39 15.11 11.70
C HIS A 276 -21.33 14.52 13.12
N GLY A 277 -20.11 14.24 13.58
CA GLY A 277 -19.83 13.55 14.84
C GLY A 277 -19.85 12.03 14.76
N VAL A 278 -18.74 11.41 15.14
CA VAL A 278 -18.52 9.96 15.13
C VAL A 278 -18.28 9.43 16.54
N ALA A 279 -18.74 8.22 16.83
CA ALA A 279 -18.62 7.57 18.16
C ALA A 279 -17.19 7.04 18.41
N ILE A 280 -16.19 7.91 18.37
CA ILE A 280 -14.77 7.59 18.61
C ILE A 280 -14.16 8.50 19.68
N LYS A 281 -13.08 8.03 20.30
CA LYS A 281 -12.32 8.78 21.30
C LYS A 281 -10.80 8.52 21.13
N PRO A 282 -9.99 9.59 20.95
CA PRO A 282 -10.34 10.99 20.70
C PRO A 282 -10.91 11.23 19.30
N GLY A 283 -11.44 12.42 19.02
CA GLY A 283 -11.74 12.84 17.64
C GLY A 283 -13.20 12.76 17.21
N TYR A 284 -14.15 12.65 18.15
CA TYR A 284 -15.59 12.61 17.86
C TYR A 284 -16.14 13.76 16.99
N PRO A 285 -15.59 15.01 16.96
CA PRO A 285 -16.20 16.12 16.20
C PRO A 285 -15.84 16.14 14.72
N VAL A 286 -15.37 15.05 14.16
CA VAL A 286 -15.14 14.96 12.70
C VAL A 286 -16.45 15.10 11.94
N ALA A 287 -16.42 15.82 10.80
CA ALA A 287 -17.52 15.83 9.85
C ALA A 287 -17.05 15.36 8.46
N LEU A 288 -17.96 14.73 7.73
CA LEU A 288 -17.73 14.16 6.41
C LEU A 288 -18.82 14.66 5.48
N GLY A 289 -18.44 15.17 4.33
CA GLY A 289 -19.38 15.70 3.35
C GLY A 289 -18.92 15.49 1.92
N VAL A 290 -19.75 15.91 1.00
CA VAL A 290 -19.52 15.91 -0.44
C VAL A 290 -19.97 17.23 -1.01
N VAL A 291 -19.13 17.87 -1.80
CA VAL A 291 -19.48 19.04 -2.60
C VAL A 291 -19.31 18.68 -4.07
N GLU A 292 -20.37 18.73 -4.84
CA GLU A 292 -20.44 18.15 -6.18
C GLU A 292 -20.09 16.65 -6.11
N GLU A 293 -18.95 16.23 -6.67
CA GLU A 293 -18.45 14.85 -6.62
C GLU A 293 -17.18 14.74 -5.76
N THR A 294 -16.81 15.81 -5.03
CA THR A 294 -15.56 15.87 -4.27
C THR A 294 -15.82 15.63 -2.79
N PRO A 295 -15.23 14.59 -2.17
CA PRO A 295 -15.33 14.38 -0.73
C PRO A 295 -14.62 15.48 0.04
N VAL A 296 -15.27 15.97 1.09
CA VAL A 296 -14.74 16.97 2.02
C VAL A 296 -14.65 16.33 3.40
N ILE A 297 -13.42 16.19 3.91
CA ILE A 297 -13.14 15.61 5.22
C ILE A 297 -12.75 16.73 6.17
N MET A 298 -13.59 17.02 7.13
CA MET A 298 -13.42 18.10 8.10
C MET A 298 -12.85 17.55 9.38
N LEU A 299 -11.51 17.58 9.49
CA LEU A 299 -10.76 17.03 10.61
C LEU A 299 -10.76 17.99 11.80
N PRO A 300 -10.84 17.48 13.05
CA PRO A 300 -10.75 18.31 14.26
C PRO A 300 -9.39 19.02 14.37
N GLY A 301 -9.37 20.24 14.93
CA GLY A 301 -8.15 21.02 15.13
C GLY A 301 -7.16 20.43 16.15
N TYR A 302 -7.60 19.57 17.08
CA TYR A 302 -6.68 18.90 18.01
C TYR A 302 -5.81 17.85 17.32
N PRO A 303 -4.47 17.91 17.42
CA PRO A 303 -3.54 17.08 16.64
C PRO A 303 -3.79 15.56 16.70
N VAL A 304 -4.06 15.03 17.90
CA VAL A 304 -4.35 13.59 18.07
C VAL A 304 -5.65 13.20 17.38
N SER A 305 -6.66 14.06 17.48
CA SER A 305 -7.95 13.84 16.81
C SER A 305 -7.83 13.95 15.31
N CYS A 306 -7.09 14.94 14.83
CA CYS A 306 -6.80 15.14 13.41
C CYS A 306 -6.14 13.91 12.80
N LEU A 307 -5.03 13.44 13.37
CA LEU A 307 -4.30 12.26 12.91
C LEU A 307 -5.18 11.01 12.93
N LEU A 308 -5.86 10.74 14.05
CA LEU A 308 -6.74 9.57 14.16
C LEU A 308 -7.79 9.56 13.06
N ASN A 309 -8.49 10.68 12.87
CA ASN A 309 -9.52 10.78 11.84
C ASN A 309 -8.94 10.72 10.42
N ALA A 310 -7.74 11.24 10.18
CA ALA A 310 -7.06 11.07 8.90
C ALA A 310 -6.81 9.57 8.59
N VAL A 311 -6.34 8.79 9.57
CA VAL A 311 -6.16 7.34 9.40
C VAL A 311 -7.50 6.62 9.17
N GLN A 312 -8.57 7.02 9.89
CA GLN A 312 -9.85 6.31 9.83
C GLN A 312 -10.72 6.68 8.61
N PHE A 313 -10.59 7.89 8.06
CA PHE A 313 -11.45 8.40 6.98
C PHE A 313 -10.65 8.81 5.74
N LEU A 314 -9.58 9.63 5.88
CA LEU A 314 -8.81 10.10 4.73
C LEU A 314 -8.05 8.96 4.07
N ARG A 315 -7.39 8.10 4.83
CA ARG A 315 -6.65 6.97 4.26
C ARG A 315 -7.53 6.03 3.42
N PRO A 316 -8.71 5.56 3.88
CA PRO A 316 -9.58 4.70 3.08
C PRO A 316 -10.09 5.36 1.80
N ILE A 317 -10.54 6.63 1.86
CA ILE A 317 -11.05 7.32 0.68
C ILE A 317 -9.92 7.61 -0.32
N LEU A 318 -8.73 7.99 0.16
CA LEU A 318 -7.56 8.20 -0.68
C LEU A 318 -7.17 6.90 -1.42
N LYS A 319 -7.16 5.77 -0.71
CA LYS A 319 -6.91 4.46 -1.32
C LYS A 319 -7.96 4.11 -2.37
N LYS A 320 -9.25 4.31 -2.09
CA LYS A 320 -10.33 4.11 -3.04
C LYS A 320 -10.15 4.99 -4.28
N MET A 321 -9.89 6.29 -4.10
CA MET A 321 -9.67 7.25 -5.21
C MET A 321 -8.44 6.91 -6.05
N GLY A 322 -7.41 6.32 -5.45
CA GLY A 322 -6.19 5.87 -6.12
C GLY A 322 -6.26 4.44 -6.68
N HIS A 323 -7.43 3.78 -6.62
CA HIS A 323 -7.60 2.37 -6.99
C HIS A 323 -6.63 1.42 -6.26
N LEU A 324 -6.19 1.79 -5.07
CA LEU A 324 -5.29 1.01 -4.23
C LEU A 324 -6.08 0.20 -3.18
N PRO A 325 -5.60 -0.98 -2.79
CA PRO A 325 -6.21 -1.73 -1.70
C PRO A 325 -6.06 -0.98 -0.37
N VAL A 326 -7.09 -1.07 0.48
CA VAL A 326 -7.02 -0.60 1.87
C VAL A 326 -6.44 -1.74 2.72
N GLU A 327 -5.12 -1.79 2.79
CA GLU A 327 -4.42 -2.77 3.63
C GLU A 327 -4.69 -2.51 5.11
N PRO A 328 -4.86 -3.54 5.96
CA PRO A 328 -4.94 -3.35 7.40
C PRO A 328 -3.64 -2.70 7.92
N LEU A 329 -3.75 -1.99 9.03
CA LEU A 329 -2.55 -1.50 9.72
C LEU A 329 -1.74 -2.69 10.27
N PRO A 330 -0.41 -2.61 10.28
CA PRO A 330 0.40 -3.62 10.95
C PRO A 330 0.03 -3.77 12.42
N THR A 331 0.00 -4.99 12.92
CA THR A 331 -0.37 -5.30 14.31
C THR A 331 0.65 -6.15 15.02
N ARG A 332 0.72 -6.03 16.34
CA ARG A 332 1.47 -6.92 17.22
C ARG A 332 0.70 -7.16 18.52
N GLU A 333 0.77 -8.38 19.04
CA GLU A 333 0.26 -8.71 20.36
C GLU A 333 1.21 -8.20 21.45
N ALA A 334 0.63 -7.59 22.48
CA ALA A 334 1.39 -7.05 23.62
C ALA A 334 0.62 -7.19 24.93
N THR A 335 1.34 -7.27 26.05
CA THR A 335 0.75 -7.29 27.39
C THR A 335 0.63 -5.87 27.95
N LEU A 336 -0.56 -5.48 28.39
CA LEU A 336 -0.77 -4.15 28.98
C LEU A 336 -0.02 -3.98 30.32
N SER A 337 0.79 -2.92 30.44
CA SER A 337 1.49 -2.60 31.68
C SER A 337 0.57 -2.06 32.78
N ARG A 338 -0.62 -1.54 32.42
CA ARG A 338 -1.64 -0.98 33.33
C ARG A 338 -3.02 -0.98 32.68
N LYS A 339 -4.07 -0.83 33.52
CA LYS A 339 -5.46 -0.74 33.08
C LYS A 339 -5.65 0.38 32.04
N LEU A 340 -6.41 0.07 30.99
CA LEU A 340 -6.83 0.99 29.94
C LEU A 340 -8.36 1.13 30.01
N PRO A 341 -8.91 2.25 30.56
CA PRO A 341 -10.35 2.45 30.66
C PRO A 341 -10.94 2.98 29.36
N SER A 342 -12.18 2.62 29.06
CA SER A 342 -13.00 3.16 27.98
C SER A 342 -14.42 3.44 28.45
N GLU A 343 -15.19 4.16 27.64
CA GLU A 343 -16.60 4.46 27.86
C GLU A 343 -17.44 3.61 26.88
N PRO A 344 -18.42 2.82 27.37
CA PRO A 344 -19.32 2.07 26.50
C PRO A 344 -20.01 2.97 25.46
N GLY A 345 -20.24 2.44 24.26
CA GLY A 345 -20.86 3.17 23.15
C GLY A 345 -19.88 4.05 22.37
N THR A 346 -18.57 4.03 22.68
CA THR A 346 -17.55 4.80 21.99
C THR A 346 -16.32 3.95 21.73
N ARG A 347 -15.87 3.84 20.48
CA ARG A 347 -14.62 3.16 20.11
C ARG A 347 -13.43 4.02 20.55
N THR A 348 -12.63 3.50 21.47
CA THR A 348 -11.48 4.24 22.00
C THR A 348 -10.17 3.77 21.38
N PHE A 349 -9.39 4.72 20.87
CA PHE A 349 -8.04 4.52 20.33
C PHE A 349 -7.02 5.03 21.37
N ALA A 350 -6.53 4.12 22.17
CA ALA A 350 -5.61 4.46 23.26
C ALA A 350 -4.16 4.35 22.81
N ARG A 351 -3.47 5.46 22.74
CA ARG A 351 -2.05 5.50 22.36
C ARG A 351 -1.19 4.74 23.35
N VAL A 352 -0.25 3.95 22.85
CA VAL A 352 0.68 3.16 23.65
C VAL A 352 2.12 3.31 23.15
N GLU A 353 3.05 3.22 24.08
CA GLU A 353 4.46 2.93 23.82
C GLU A 353 4.66 1.43 23.97
N THR A 354 5.55 0.84 23.20
CA THR A 354 5.82 -0.61 23.21
C THR A 354 7.28 -0.88 23.52
N ASP A 355 7.55 -1.75 24.50
CA ASP A 355 8.88 -2.17 24.88
C ASP A 355 9.01 -3.69 24.79
N ALA A 356 10.11 -4.17 24.22
CA ALA A 356 10.45 -5.58 24.25
C ALA A 356 10.94 -5.96 25.67
N THR A 357 10.39 -7.05 26.21
CA THR A 357 10.77 -7.63 27.50
C THR A 357 11.10 -9.10 27.34
N ASP A 358 11.66 -9.74 28.35
CA ASP A 358 11.96 -11.19 28.33
C ASP A 358 10.68 -12.04 28.13
N ASP A 359 9.52 -11.53 28.57
CA ASP A 359 8.21 -12.19 28.48
C ASP A 359 7.42 -11.81 27.19
N GLY A 360 8.02 -11.07 26.26
CA GLY A 360 7.36 -10.59 25.04
C GLY A 360 7.21 -9.08 24.97
N LEU A 361 6.31 -8.60 24.11
CA LEU A 361 6.06 -7.16 23.95
C LEU A 361 5.14 -6.63 25.06
N ARG A 362 5.51 -5.50 25.65
CA ARG A 362 4.71 -4.79 26.64
C ARG A 362 4.18 -3.47 26.08
N ALA A 363 2.87 -3.23 26.19
CA ALA A 363 2.23 -1.99 25.81
C ALA A 363 1.94 -1.11 27.02
N THR A 364 2.48 0.10 27.01
CA THR A 364 2.27 1.09 28.08
C THR A 364 1.42 2.24 27.57
N PRO A 365 0.16 2.40 28.05
CA PRO A 365 -0.69 3.52 27.65
C PRO A 365 -0.02 4.86 27.97
N VAL A 366 0.02 5.77 26.99
CA VAL A 366 0.59 7.12 27.16
C VAL A 366 -0.19 7.89 28.24
N ARG A 367 0.52 8.49 29.21
CA ARG A 367 -0.12 9.14 30.38
C ARG A 367 -0.71 10.51 30.11
N VAL A 368 -0.42 11.10 28.97
CA VAL A 368 -0.86 12.46 28.65
C VAL A 368 -2.34 12.45 28.31
N LYS A 369 -3.13 13.16 29.12
CA LYS A 369 -4.56 13.34 28.89
C LYS A 369 -4.78 14.50 27.93
N GLY A 370 -5.68 14.31 26.96
CA GLY A 370 -6.13 15.34 26.02
C GLY A 370 -5.78 15.05 24.56
N ALA A 371 -6.59 15.59 23.68
CA ALA A 371 -6.46 15.46 22.22
C ALA A 371 -5.47 16.49 21.63
N GLY A 372 -5.10 17.52 22.40
CA GLY A 372 -4.24 18.63 21.96
C GLY A 372 -2.74 18.41 22.14
N VAL A 373 -2.30 17.23 22.59
CA VAL A 373 -0.87 17.00 22.92
C VAL A 373 -0.20 16.22 21.79
N LEU A 374 0.38 16.94 20.83
CA LEU A 374 1.07 16.38 19.67
C LEU A 374 2.21 15.41 20.06
N SER A 375 2.99 15.73 21.11
CA SER A 375 4.05 14.85 21.59
C SER A 375 3.55 13.46 21.96
N SER A 376 2.31 13.32 22.38
CA SER A 376 1.71 12.02 22.74
C SER A 376 1.40 11.14 21.52
N VAL A 377 1.41 11.71 20.32
CA VAL A 377 1.33 10.98 19.05
C VAL A 377 2.74 10.66 18.56
N ALA A 378 3.61 11.67 18.54
CA ALA A 378 4.97 11.52 18.04
C ALA A 378 5.82 10.53 18.86
N LEU A 379 5.53 10.38 20.17
CA LEU A 379 6.23 9.45 21.06
C LEU A 379 5.55 8.08 21.19
N ALA A 380 4.26 7.96 20.85
CA ALA A 380 3.59 6.67 20.83
C ALA A 380 4.05 5.81 19.65
N ASP A 381 4.03 4.50 19.84
CA ASP A 381 4.33 3.54 18.78
C ASP A 381 3.08 3.17 17.98
N GLY A 382 1.95 3.07 18.66
CA GLY A 382 0.69 2.64 18.11
C GLY A 382 -0.47 2.94 19.05
N TRP A 383 -1.61 2.37 18.76
CA TRP A 383 -2.77 2.38 19.64
C TRP A 383 -3.36 1.00 19.87
N VAL A 384 -4.00 0.86 21.02
CA VAL A 384 -4.89 -0.26 21.32
C VAL A 384 -6.32 0.23 21.08
N VAL A 385 -7.08 -0.53 20.29
CA VAL A 385 -8.49 -0.25 20.04
C VAL A 385 -9.35 -0.93 21.11
N VAL A 386 -10.15 -0.13 21.82
CA VAL A 386 -11.20 -0.66 22.70
C VAL A 386 -12.53 -0.53 21.98
N PRO A 387 -13.21 -1.63 21.66
CA PRO A 387 -14.50 -1.59 20.98
C PRO A 387 -15.59 -0.98 21.84
N GLU A 388 -16.72 -0.63 21.20
CA GLU A 388 -17.83 0.13 21.80
C GLU A 388 -18.57 -0.63 22.91
N ASP A 389 -18.48 -1.96 22.91
CA ASP A 389 -19.15 -2.85 23.87
C ASP A 389 -18.30 -3.15 25.13
N ARG A 390 -17.06 -2.57 25.22
CA ARG A 390 -16.15 -2.80 26.34
C ARG A 390 -15.87 -1.52 27.17
N GLU A 391 -15.73 -1.70 28.48
CA GLU A 391 -15.33 -0.62 29.41
C GLU A 391 -13.80 -0.45 29.49
N GLY A 392 -13.04 -1.16 28.64
CA GLY A 392 -11.59 -1.13 28.62
C GLY A 392 -10.94 -2.50 28.80
N TYR A 393 -9.65 -2.47 29.09
CA TYR A 393 -8.83 -3.66 29.35
C TYR A 393 -8.16 -3.57 30.70
N PRO A 394 -8.13 -4.64 31.53
CA PRO A 394 -7.38 -4.65 32.77
C PRO A 394 -5.87 -4.65 32.52
N LYS A 395 -5.11 -4.41 33.60
CA LYS A 395 -3.67 -4.64 33.59
C LYS A 395 -3.35 -6.12 33.30
N ASP A 396 -2.24 -6.37 32.63
CA ASP A 396 -1.70 -7.69 32.28
C ASP A 396 -2.57 -8.47 31.26
N GLU A 397 -3.60 -7.83 30.66
CA GLU A 397 -4.34 -8.43 29.54
C GLU A 397 -3.54 -8.34 28.23
N GLN A 398 -3.65 -9.39 27.40
CA GLN A 398 -3.12 -9.40 26.04
C GLN A 398 -4.01 -8.55 25.14
N VAL A 399 -3.39 -7.66 24.38
CA VAL A 399 -4.06 -6.72 23.46
C VAL A 399 -3.31 -6.63 22.14
N THR A 400 -4.05 -6.34 21.10
CA THR A 400 -3.48 -6.06 19.79
C THR A 400 -3.14 -4.57 19.69
N VAL A 401 -1.89 -4.26 19.40
CA VAL A 401 -1.43 -2.89 19.09
C VAL A 401 -1.42 -2.71 17.58
N GLU A 402 -2.13 -1.70 17.09
CA GLU A 402 -2.11 -1.28 15.68
C GLU A 402 -1.11 -0.13 15.51
N TYR A 403 -0.28 -0.20 14.47
CA TYR A 403 0.74 0.79 14.15
C TYR A 403 0.29 1.63 12.96
N TRP A 404 -0.04 2.91 13.17
CA TRP A 404 -0.42 3.83 12.08
C TRP A 404 0.78 4.34 11.27
N GLU A 405 1.98 4.27 11.86
CA GLU A 405 3.27 4.53 11.23
C GLU A 405 4.24 3.41 11.56
N ALA A 406 5.06 3.01 10.58
CA ALA A 406 6.19 2.15 10.88
C ALA A 406 7.25 2.98 11.61
N LYS A 407 7.66 2.57 12.81
CA LYS A 407 8.91 3.08 13.40
C LYS A 407 10.10 2.43 12.69
N PRO A 408 11.18 3.18 12.45
CA PRO A 408 12.41 2.65 11.86
C PRO A 408 13.07 1.58 12.72
#